data_be36490df71025f8edb0cf9894b438a7
#
_entry.id   be36490df71025f8edb0cf9894b438a7
#
_cell.length_a   1.000
_cell.length_b   1.000
_cell.length_c   1.000
_cell.angle_alpha   90.00
_cell.angle_beta   90.00
_cell.angle_gamma   90.00
#
_symmetry.space_group_name_H-M   'P 1'
#
loop_
_entity.id
_entity.type
_entity.pdbx_description
1 polymer ?
#
loop_
_entity_poly.entity_id
_entity_poly.type
_entity_poly.pdbx_seq_one_letter_code
_entity_poly.pdbx_strand_id
1 'polypeptide(L)'
;NDIMEFYLNNIYFANGYYGIEAASEGYFGKPVSELNVSQLAFLAGIPRRPNAYDPFTNYDAAVERRNSVLKQLYAAGLITSLEYYEAIEYDIVINSKKTDRYNYVETYVFYCATRALMEQDGFVFRTEFTDKDDEDAYKEMYDSTYAEYQKSLFTGGYRIYTAIDMEKQELLQNILNQELKFSEDTGDNGIYDLQGAAVCIDNETGLVTAIVGGRTQEYDGYMFNRAYQAYRQPGSAIKPVLVYAPYLIAGHMPDEIIDDSYMSGGPKNVDDTYRGLITLTEALGYSTNVPAWKIMESLTPETAIQYLHAMNYAKINDDEHNMAISVGGFTYGVSPVELAAGYATLENNGTYRKPTCVSRITNSKGENIVNNPGEGYSVYTKDASIMVTKMMEWGVNHGILQKAKLENAIVAAKSGTTNDYKDGWLAGYSKYYTTVVWVGCDQPKSVLGLGGGTFPLNIWKKYMEIIHEGLPLEEFPDYQDNAVDNNSGDIHDEKETETHPGWHGGGTPNISDGDTPHGVDVSGRGDKDVDVSGMGDKDYDYRG
;
A
#
# COMPACT_ATOMS: atom_id res chain seq x y z
N ASN A 1 41.47 14.22 1.26
CA ASN A 1 40.14 14.85 1.05
C ASN A 1 38.99 13.84 1.26
N ASP A 2 39.15 12.58 0.85
CA ASP A 2 38.09 11.55 0.88
C ASP A 2 37.55 11.27 2.30
N ILE A 3 38.42 11.29 3.34
CA ILE A 3 38.01 11.10 4.73
C ILE A 3 37.10 12.24 5.22
N MET A 4 37.43 13.49 4.85
CA MET A 4 36.62 14.65 5.24
C MET A 4 35.32 14.70 4.44
N GLU A 5 35.35 14.35 3.17
CA GLU A 5 34.16 14.23 2.34
C GLU A 5 33.22 13.17 2.89
N PHE A 6 33.73 11.98 3.19
CA PHE A 6 32.95 10.91 3.84
C PHE A 6 32.38 11.35 5.18
N TYR A 7 33.19 12.00 6.04
CA TYR A 7 32.74 12.50 7.33
C TYR A 7 31.63 13.52 7.20
N LEU A 8 31.80 14.55 6.34
CA LEU A 8 30.83 15.61 6.16
C LEU A 8 29.51 15.13 5.53
N ASN A 9 29.57 14.10 4.69
CA ASN A 9 28.38 13.54 4.05
C ASN A 9 27.59 12.55 4.91
N ASN A 10 28.18 12.04 6.02
CA ASN A 10 27.54 10.99 6.82
C ASN A 10 27.28 11.37 8.27
N ILE A 11 27.88 12.46 8.78
CA ILE A 11 27.72 12.83 10.18
C ILE A 11 26.31 13.35 10.46
N TYR A 12 25.78 13.02 11.65
CA TYR A 12 24.44 13.42 12.08
C TYR A 12 24.40 14.85 12.61
N PHE A 13 23.50 15.67 12.06
CA PHE A 13 23.29 17.08 12.40
C PHE A 13 22.00 17.34 13.18
N ALA A 14 21.50 16.41 13.94
CA ALA A 14 20.18 16.44 14.58
C ALA A 14 19.02 16.39 13.57
N ASN A 15 17.82 16.22 14.08
CA ASN A 15 16.61 16.31 13.28
C ASN A 15 16.57 15.39 12.04
N GLY A 16 17.25 14.21 12.05
CA GLY A 16 17.33 13.26 10.94
C GLY A 16 18.20 13.72 9.77
N TYR A 17 18.89 14.86 9.87
CA TYR A 17 19.81 15.30 8.82
C TYR A 17 21.15 14.59 8.96
N TYR A 18 21.46 13.72 8.01
CA TYR A 18 22.76 13.11 7.83
C TYR A 18 23.46 13.77 6.63
N GLY A 19 24.66 14.27 6.86
CA GLY A 19 25.41 15.05 5.87
C GLY A 19 25.13 16.54 5.92
N ILE A 20 26.20 17.31 5.63
CA ILE A 20 26.18 18.77 5.77
C ILE A 20 25.26 19.45 4.75
N GLU A 21 25.11 18.89 3.55
CA GLU A 21 24.22 19.43 2.53
C GLU A 21 22.75 19.28 2.96
N ALA A 22 22.35 18.09 3.41
CA ALA A 22 21.01 17.87 3.93
C ALA A 22 20.68 18.77 5.13
N ALA A 23 21.66 18.99 6.01
CA ALA A 23 21.52 19.92 7.15
C ALA A 23 21.41 21.38 6.70
N SER A 24 22.17 21.78 5.67
CA SER A 24 22.12 23.11 5.08
C SER A 24 20.76 23.43 4.48
N GLU A 25 20.28 22.55 3.64
CA GLU A 25 18.95 22.67 3.02
C GLU A 25 17.83 22.63 4.07
N GLY A 26 17.93 21.71 5.04
CA GLY A 26 16.93 21.55 6.09
C GLY A 26 16.83 22.72 7.05
N TYR A 27 17.97 23.28 7.49
CA TYR A 27 17.96 24.39 8.43
C TYR A 27 17.88 25.77 7.79
N PHE A 28 18.42 25.93 6.57
CA PHE A 28 18.54 27.24 5.93
C PHE A 28 17.81 27.35 4.58
N GLY A 29 17.35 26.24 4.00
CA GLY A 29 16.73 26.22 2.68
C GLY A 29 17.69 26.59 1.55
N LYS A 30 19.00 26.32 1.72
CA LYS A 30 20.08 26.67 0.78
C LYS A 30 21.13 25.56 0.72
N PRO A 31 21.78 25.37 -0.45
CA PRO A 31 22.94 24.50 -0.54
C PRO A 31 24.09 25.03 0.34
N VAL A 32 24.94 24.13 0.82
CA VAL A 32 26.06 24.49 1.73
C VAL A 32 27.00 25.52 1.13
N SER A 33 27.15 25.51 -0.20
CA SER A 33 28.00 26.47 -0.95
C SER A 33 27.53 27.93 -0.87
N GLU A 34 26.28 28.18 -0.50
CA GLU A 34 25.67 29.52 -0.36
C GLU A 34 25.60 30.00 1.09
N LEU A 35 26.09 29.21 2.05
CA LEU A 35 26.08 29.57 3.44
C LEU A 35 27.22 30.56 3.77
N ASN A 36 26.91 31.54 4.64
CA ASN A 36 27.93 32.41 5.19
C ASN A 36 28.71 31.75 6.34
N VAL A 37 29.78 32.40 6.79
CA VAL A 37 30.66 31.90 7.87
C VAL A 37 29.88 31.60 9.17
N SER A 38 28.89 32.41 9.51
CA SER A 38 28.05 32.21 10.69
C SER A 38 27.22 30.93 10.60
N GLN A 39 26.58 30.70 9.47
CA GLN A 39 25.75 29.53 9.19
C GLN A 39 26.62 28.25 9.13
N LEU A 40 27.79 28.32 8.50
CA LEU A 40 28.76 27.19 8.48
C LEU A 40 29.25 26.84 9.87
N ALA A 41 29.59 27.85 10.71
CA ALA A 41 30.01 27.64 12.08
C ALA A 41 28.88 27.07 12.96
N PHE A 42 27.63 27.45 12.66
CA PHE A 42 26.45 26.91 13.33
C PHE A 42 26.30 25.41 13.04
N LEU A 43 26.30 25.01 11.78
CA LEU A 43 26.25 23.60 11.40
C LEU A 43 27.41 22.81 12.00
N ALA A 44 28.65 23.31 11.90
CA ALA A 44 29.84 22.65 12.46
C ALA A 44 29.76 22.43 13.99
N GLY A 45 28.91 23.20 14.68
CA GLY A 45 28.67 23.06 16.10
C GLY A 45 27.82 21.87 16.51
N ILE A 46 26.83 21.50 15.68
CA ILE A 46 25.77 20.52 15.99
C ILE A 46 26.30 19.10 16.22
N PRO A 47 27.17 18.52 15.36
CA PRO A 47 27.55 17.12 15.43
C PRO A 47 28.24 16.69 16.74
N ARG A 48 28.77 17.64 17.51
CA ARG A 48 29.41 17.33 18.79
C ARG A 48 28.44 16.73 19.82
N ARG A 49 27.19 17.22 19.85
CA ARG A 49 26.09 16.75 20.72
C ARG A 49 24.76 17.10 20.08
N PRO A 50 24.34 16.35 19.05
CA PRO A 50 23.22 16.75 18.18
C PRO A 50 21.92 17.08 18.94
N ASN A 51 21.53 16.26 19.91
CA ASN A 51 20.32 16.51 20.71
C ASN A 51 20.44 17.73 21.64
N ALA A 52 21.65 18.07 22.10
CA ALA A 52 21.87 19.22 22.97
C ALA A 52 22.01 20.54 22.21
N TYR A 53 22.36 20.48 20.93
CA TYR A 53 22.51 21.62 20.03
C TYR A 53 21.49 21.58 18.89
N ASP A 54 20.35 20.93 19.13
CA ASP A 54 19.27 20.86 18.16
C ASP A 54 18.67 22.27 17.93
N PRO A 55 18.73 22.80 16.70
CA PRO A 55 18.26 24.14 16.39
C PRO A 55 16.78 24.39 16.65
N PHE A 56 15.93 23.38 16.61
CA PHE A 56 14.48 23.53 16.82
C PHE A 56 14.09 23.48 18.31
N THR A 57 14.81 22.71 19.11
CA THR A 57 14.46 22.51 20.53
C THR A 57 15.40 23.24 21.50
N ASN A 58 16.64 23.53 21.09
CA ASN A 58 17.68 24.13 21.91
C ASN A 58 18.46 25.25 21.16
N TYR A 59 17.71 26.15 20.51
CA TYR A 59 18.27 27.19 19.64
C TYR A 59 19.39 28.00 20.30
N ASP A 60 19.18 28.50 21.52
CA ASP A 60 20.16 29.33 22.24
C ASP A 60 21.48 28.57 22.49
N ALA A 61 21.40 27.30 22.87
CA ALA A 61 22.57 26.45 23.05
C ALA A 61 23.32 26.20 21.73
N ALA A 62 22.59 26.08 20.60
CA ALA A 62 23.18 25.97 19.29
C ALA A 62 23.91 27.25 18.87
N VAL A 63 23.33 28.43 19.15
CA VAL A 63 23.94 29.75 18.90
C VAL A 63 25.19 29.95 19.78
N GLU A 64 25.13 29.60 21.06
CA GLU A 64 26.31 29.66 21.94
C GLU A 64 27.44 28.73 21.45
N ARG A 65 27.04 27.57 20.93
CA ARG A 65 27.99 26.63 20.35
C ARG A 65 28.61 27.18 19.05
N ARG A 66 27.83 27.82 18.17
CA ARG A 66 28.32 28.58 17.00
C ARG A 66 29.37 29.60 17.42
N ASN A 67 29.07 30.42 18.44
CA ASN A 67 29.98 31.46 18.93
C ASN A 67 31.29 30.87 19.41
N SER A 68 31.23 29.70 20.06
CA SER A 68 32.44 28.96 20.47
C SER A 68 33.27 28.49 19.28
N VAL A 69 32.63 28.02 18.18
CA VAL A 69 33.31 27.61 16.93
C VAL A 69 33.95 28.83 16.27
N LEU A 70 33.24 29.94 16.12
CA LEU A 70 33.73 31.18 15.54
C LEU A 70 34.99 31.70 16.30
N LYS A 71 34.94 31.66 17.63
CA LYS A 71 36.10 32.04 18.48
C LYS A 71 37.33 31.16 18.21
N GLN A 72 37.14 29.86 18.00
CA GLN A 72 38.23 28.94 17.66
C GLN A 72 38.77 29.20 16.25
N LEU A 73 37.93 29.46 15.27
CA LEU A 73 38.34 29.82 13.91
C LEU A 73 39.17 31.10 13.89
N TYR A 74 38.73 32.11 14.63
CA TYR A 74 39.46 33.38 14.75
C TYR A 74 40.82 33.18 15.48
N ALA A 75 40.84 32.44 16.57
CA ALA A 75 42.09 32.15 17.30
C ALA A 75 43.08 31.32 16.47
N ALA A 76 42.58 30.49 15.56
CA ALA A 76 43.43 29.73 14.63
C ALA A 76 43.86 30.53 13.40
N GLY A 77 43.42 31.78 13.24
CA GLY A 77 43.71 32.64 12.08
C GLY A 77 43.04 32.19 10.80
N LEU A 78 41.98 31.41 10.88
CA LEU A 78 41.22 30.91 9.74
C LEU A 78 40.15 31.90 9.22
N ILE A 79 39.77 32.84 10.10
CA ILE A 79 38.89 33.99 9.74
C ILE A 79 39.53 35.27 10.27
N THR A 80 39.29 36.39 9.61
CA THR A 80 39.75 37.72 10.04
C THR A 80 38.93 38.25 11.22
N SER A 81 39.41 39.30 11.87
CA SER A 81 38.62 39.96 12.95
C SER A 81 37.33 40.54 12.44
N LEU A 82 37.30 41.07 11.22
CA LEU A 82 36.08 41.60 10.59
C LEU A 82 35.05 40.48 10.40
N GLU A 83 35.44 39.38 9.75
CA GLU A 83 34.57 38.22 9.56
C GLU A 83 34.07 37.63 10.88
N TYR A 84 34.91 37.61 11.91
CA TYR A 84 34.49 37.15 13.25
C TYR A 84 33.38 37.99 13.84
N TYR A 85 33.53 39.34 13.84
CA TYR A 85 32.55 40.23 14.41
C TYR A 85 31.24 40.23 13.58
N GLU A 86 31.34 40.25 12.26
CA GLU A 86 30.19 40.16 11.38
C GLU A 86 29.44 38.81 11.59
N ALA A 87 30.15 37.73 11.75
CA ALA A 87 29.55 36.40 11.97
C ALA A 87 28.90 36.25 13.35
N ILE A 88 29.42 36.92 14.40
CA ILE A 88 28.83 36.92 15.75
C ILE A 88 27.53 37.75 15.78
N GLU A 89 27.52 38.89 15.10
CA GLU A 89 26.36 39.79 15.01
C GLU A 89 25.27 39.27 14.07
N TYR A 90 25.60 38.26 13.24
CA TYR A 90 24.65 37.69 12.30
C TYR A 90 23.55 36.90 13.00
N ASP A 91 22.30 37.30 12.81
CA ASP A 91 21.14 36.57 13.30
C ASP A 91 20.93 35.28 12.49
N ILE A 92 21.02 34.13 13.16
CA ILE A 92 20.73 32.84 12.58
C ILE A 92 19.20 32.70 12.45
N VAL A 93 18.72 32.76 11.24
CA VAL A 93 17.31 32.47 10.94
C VAL A 93 17.21 31.02 10.48
N ILE A 94 16.59 30.19 11.32
CA ILE A 94 16.28 28.81 10.97
C ILE A 94 15.01 28.79 10.12
N ASN A 95 15.04 28.07 9.03
CA ASN A 95 13.86 27.79 8.23
C ASN A 95 12.90 26.98 9.10
N SER A 96 11.90 27.66 9.68
CA SER A 96 10.97 27.07 10.64
C SER A 96 9.91 26.16 9.98
N LYS A 97 10.05 25.83 8.70
CA LYS A 97 9.36 24.65 8.20
C LYS A 97 9.98 23.47 8.95
N LYS A 98 9.43 23.21 10.18
CA LYS A 98 9.34 21.86 10.70
C LYS A 98 8.81 21.07 9.51
N THR A 99 9.67 20.41 8.79
CA THR A 99 9.22 19.33 7.93
C THR A 99 8.52 18.40 8.91
N ASP A 100 7.19 18.30 8.78
CA ASP A 100 6.43 17.30 9.52
C ASP A 100 7.01 15.96 9.09
N ARG A 101 7.99 15.48 9.86
CA ARG A 101 8.99 14.51 9.43
C ARG A 101 8.44 13.14 9.20
N TYR A 102 7.17 12.94 9.35
CA TYR A 102 6.57 11.62 9.22
C TYR A 102 5.11 11.74 8.80
N ASN A 103 4.83 12.59 7.79
CA ASN A 103 3.52 12.60 7.18
C ASN A 103 3.25 11.31 6.39
N TYR A 104 2.02 11.08 6.00
CA TYR A 104 1.62 9.86 5.29
C TYR A 104 2.37 9.65 3.97
N VAL A 105 2.74 10.73 3.27
CA VAL A 105 3.54 10.67 2.04
C VAL A 105 4.94 10.17 2.34
N GLU A 106 5.63 10.81 3.30
CA GLU A 106 7.01 10.44 3.63
C GLU A 106 7.13 9.01 4.14
N THR A 107 6.21 8.57 5.03
CA THR A 107 6.21 7.19 5.52
C THR A 107 6.07 6.19 4.38
N TYR A 108 5.21 6.47 3.41
CA TYR A 108 5.02 5.60 2.26
C TYR A 108 6.18 5.67 1.27
N VAL A 109 6.74 6.86 1.01
CA VAL A 109 7.93 7.02 0.16
C VAL A 109 9.11 6.24 0.73
N PHE A 110 9.39 6.34 2.04
CA PHE A 110 10.45 5.57 2.68
C PHE A 110 10.21 4.06 2.59
N TYR A 111 8.99 3.62 2.84
CA TYR A 111 8.61 2.22 2.67
C TYR A 111 8.88 1.72 1.24
N CYS A 112 8.39 2.43 0.23
CA CYS A 112 8.58 2.06 -1.16
C CYS A 112 10.05 2.10 -1.59
N ALA A 113 10.79 3.15 -1.21
CA ALA A 113 12.20 3.31 -1.58
C ALA A 113 13.09 2.26 -0.92
N THR A 114 12.88 1.95 0.37
CA THR A 114 13.62 0.89 1.06
C THR A 114 13.44 -0.43 0.35
N ARG A 115 12.18 -0.81 0.06
CA ARG A 115 11.88 -2.07 -0.63
C ARG A 115 12.41 -2.12 -2.06
N ALA A 116 12.40 -0.99 -2.77
CA ALA A 116 12.95 -0.90 -4.11
C ALA A 116 14.47 -1.11 -4.13
N LEU A 117 15.20 -0.59 -3.15
CA LEU A 117 16.64 -0.84 -3.01
C LEU A 117 16.93 -2.31 -2.63
N MET A 118 16.16 -2.89 -1.70
CA MET A 118 16.28 -4.32 -1.34
C MET A 118 16.08 -5.21 -2.57
N GLU A 119 15.05 -4.94 -3.37
CA GLU A 119 14.74 -5.70 -4.58
C GLU A 119 15.81 -5.55 -5.66
N GLN A 120 16.36 -4.34 -5.83
CA GLN A 120 17.45 -4.06 -6.75
C GLN A 120 18.71 -4.90 -6.44
N ASP A 121 18.96 -5.17 -5.16
CA ASP A 121 20.09 -5.97 -4.70
C ASP A 121 19.73 -7.47 -4.55
N GLY A 122 18.56 -7.87 -5.07
CA GLY A 122 18.16 -9.27 -5.20
C GLY A 122 17.36 -9.84 -4.03
N PHE A 123 16.85 -9.00 -3.11
CA PHE A 123 15.94 -9.48 -2.06
C PHE A 123 14.60 -9.91 -2.68
N VAL A 124 14.16 -11.14 -2.37
CA VAL A 124 12.90 -11.70 -2.86
C VAL A 124 11.84 -11.56 -1.77
N PHE A 125 10.81 -10.79 -2.06
CA PHE A 125 9.64 -10.66 -1.17
C PHE A 125 8.75 -11.91 -1.30
N ARG A 126 8.40 -12.49 -0.15
CA ARG A 126 7.58 -13.70 -0.06
C ARG A 126 6.31 -13.43 0.76
N THR A 127 5.23 -14.06 0.35
CA THR A 127 3.93 -14.07 1.06
C THR A 127 3.48 -15.47 1.41
N GLU A 128 4.16 -16.50 0.88
CA GLU A 128 3.89 -17.92 1.12
C GLU A 128 5.09 -18.56 1.82
N PHE A 129 4.83 -19.42 2.79
CA PHE A 129 5.83 -20.09 3.62
C PHE A 129 5.47 -21.56 3.78
N THR A 130 6.49 -22.40 3.87
CA THR A 130 6.28 -23.85 4.01
C THR A 130 5.77 -24.25 5.39
N ASP A 131 6.19 -23.52 6.40
CA ASP A 131 5.81 -23.70 7.81
C ASP A 131 6.15 -22.44 8.63
N LYS A 132 5.85 -22.49 9.93
CA LYS A 132 6.09 -21.39 10.85
C LYS A 132 7.57 -21.04 11.03
N ASP A 133 8.45 -22.02 10.98
CA ASP A 133 9.89 -21.80 11.16
C ASP A 133 10.45 -21.06 9.93
N ASP A 134 9.97 -21.38 8.71
CA ASP A 134 10.31 -20.68 7.47
C ASP A 134 9.80 -19.23 7.48
N GLU A 135 8.58 -19.01 7.98
CA GLU A 135 8.02 -17.65 8.14
C GLU A 135 8.84 -16.82 9.13
N ASP A 136 9.17 -17.38 10.30
CA ASP A 136 9.92 -16.67 11.35
C ASP A 136 11.36 -16.36 10.87
N ALA A 137 12.03 -17.31 10.19
CA ALA A 137 13.34 -17.07 9.60
C ALA A 137 13.32 -15.99 8.51
N TYR A 138 12.32 -16.03 7.64
CA TYR A 138 12.14 -14.99 6.63
C TYR A 138 11.88 -13.62 7.27
N LYS A 139 11.06 -13.54 8.32
CA LYS A 139 10.74 -12.30 9.01
C LYS A 139 12.00 -11.69 9.64
N GLU A 140 12.83 -12.49 10.32
CA GLU A 140 14.10 -12.02 10.90
C GLU A 140 15.04 -11.47 9.82
N MET A 141 15.16 -12.20 8.70
CA MET A 141 15.96 -11.75 7.54
C MET A 141 15.40 -10.45 6.96
N TYR A 142 14.07 -10.37 6.77
CA TYR A 142 13.40 -9.18 6.24
C TYR A 142 13.65 -7.97 7.15
N ASP A 143 13.38 -8.08 8.45
CA ASP A 143 13.49 -6.98 9.40
C ASP A 143 14.93 -6.44 9.47
N SER A 144 15.93 -7.33 9.50
CA SER A 144 17.34 -6.94 9.51
C SER A 144 17.75 -6.24 8.22
N THR A 145 17.37 -6.80 7.07
CA THR A 145 17.69 -6.22 5.75
C THR A 145 16.95 -4.90 5.55
N TYR A 146 15.68 -4.83 5.92
CA TYR A 146 14.91 -3.59 5.83
C TYR A 146 15.54 -2.46 6.66
N ALA A 147 15.96 -2.74 7.89
CA ALA A 147 16.62 -1.75 8.74
C ALA A 147 17.94 -1.25 8.16
N GLU A 148 18.72 -2.14 7.52
CA GLU A 148 19.97 -1.76 6.84
C GLU A 148 19.70 -0.81 5.66
N TYR A 149 18.76 -1.16 4.78
CA TYR A 149 18.43 -0.33 3.62
C TYR A 149 17.73 0.97 4.01
N GLN A 150 16.88 0.96 5.05
CA GLN A 150 16.30 2.18 5.59
C GLN A 150 17.39 3.13 6.11
N LYS A 151 18.38 2.62 6.83
CA LYS A 151 19.55 3.41 7.24
C LYS A 151 20.32 3.95 6.03
N SER A 152 20.50 3.13 5.00
CA SER A 152 21.16 3.51 3.76
C SER A 152 20.48 4.68 3.06
N LEU A 153 19.13 4.76 3.08
CA LEU A 153 18.39 5.91 2.52
C LEU A 153 18.80 7.24 3.15
N PHE A 154 19.08 7.26 4.45
CA PHE A 154 19.47 8.49 5.15
C PHE A 154 20.95 8.83 5.01
N THR A 155 21.81 7.85 4.70
CA THR A 155 23.27 8.04 4.67
C THR A 155 23.89 7.92 3.28
N GLY A 156 23.17 7.35 2.30
CA GLY A 156 23.69 7.04 0.97
C GLY A 156 23.61 8.18 -0.06
N GLY A 157 23.04 9.34 0.31
CA GLY A 157 22.93 10.49 -0.58
C GLY A 157 22.00 10.24 -1.79
N TYR A 158 21.01 9.38 -1.61
CA TYR A 158 20.03 9.08 -2.64
C TYR A 158 19.08 10.26 -2.91
N ARG A 159 18.63 10.35 -4.17
CA ARG A 159 17.52 11.20 -4.59
C ARG A 159 16.38 10.30 -5.03
N ILE A 160 15.23 10.43 -4.38
CA ILE A 160 14.04 9.62 -4.62
C ILE A 160 13.05 10.47 -5.42
N TYR A 161 12.69 10.00 -6.60
CA TYR A 161 11.69 10.62 -7.45
C TYR A 161 10.38 9.87 -7.29
N THR A 162 9.29 10.59 -7.03
CA THR A 162 7.99 10.00 -6.78
C THR A 162 6.95 10.50 -7.78
N ALA A 163 5.89 9.72 -7.95
CA ALA A 163 4.71 10.11 -8.71
C ALA A 163 3.66 10.84 -7.84
N ILE A 164 3.97 11.09 -6.57
CA ILE A 164 3.05 11.81 -5.69
C ILE A 164 2.79 13.21 -6.24
N ASP A 165 1.52 13.48 -6.48
CA ASP A 165 1.00 14.77 -6.88
C ASP A 165 0.47 15.48 -5.63
N MET A 166 1.17 16.53 -5.20
CA MET A 166 0.84 17.21 -3.95
C MET A 166 -0.52 17.91 -3.98
N GLU A 167 -1.00 18.35 -5.14
CA GLU A 167 -2.34 18.95 -5.27
C GLU A 167 -3.42 17.89 -5.06
N LYS A 168 -3.27 16.71 -5.69
CA LYS A 168 -4.17 15.56 -5.48
C LYS A 168 -4.09 15.02 -4.05
N GLN A 169 -2.88 15.01 -3.47
CA GLN A 169 -2.65 14.58 -2.09
C GLN A 169 -3.38 15.46 -1.08
N GLU A 170 -3.21 16.78 -1.17
CA GLU A 170 -3.87 17.75 -0.29
C GLU A 170 -5.39 17.73 -0.48
N LEU A 171 -5.85 17.62 -1.73
CA LEU A 171 -7.27 17.50 -2.06
C LEU A 171 -7.90 16.29 -1.37
N LEU A 172 -7.28 15.11 -1.52
CA LEU A 172 -7.77 13.86 -0.93
C LEU A 172 -7.81 13.93 0.60
N GLN A 173 -6.75 14.45 1.21
CA GLN A 173 -6.66 14.65 2.66
C GLN A 173 -7.76 15.59 3.17
N ASN A 174 -7.96 16.71 2.49
CA ASN A 174 -8.95 17.71 2.87
C ASN A 174 -10.39 17.16 2.75
N ILE A 175 -10.70 16.44 1.68
CA ILE A 175 -12.02 15.82 1.49
C ILE A 175 -12.27 14.80 2.61
N LEU A 176 -11.29 13.93 2.88
CA LEU A 176 -11.42 12.91 3.94
C LEU A 176 -11.64 13.56 5.31
N ASN A 177 -10.88 14.59 5.65
CA ASN A 177 -11.04 15.31 6.90
C ASN A 177 -12.42 15.96 7.03
N GLN A 178 -12.93 16.58 5.96
CA GLN A 178 -14.24 17.22 5.95
C GLN A 178 -15.39 16.24 6.09
N GLU A 179 -15.32 15.10 5.39
CA GLU A 179 -16.38 14.07 5.46
C GLU A 179 -16.45 13.39 6.82
N LEU A 180 -15.34 13.28 7.53
CA LEU A 180 -15.27 12.62 8.83
C LEU A 180 -15.32 13.60 10.03
N LYS A 181 -15.48 14.91 9.76
CA LYS A 181 -15.49 15.95 10.79
C LYS A 181 -16.60 15.82 11.82
N PHE A 182 -17.69 15.13 11.49
CA PHE A 182 -18.82 14.94 12.41
C PHE A 182 -18.48 14.08 13.63
N SER A 183 -17.38 13.31 13.61
CA SER A 183 -16.89 12.49 14.71
C SER A 183 -15.58 13.07 15.22
N GLU A 184 -15.62 13.71 16.38
CA GLU A 184 -14.46 14.32 17.05
C GLU A 184 -14.01 13.54 18.28
N ASP A 185 -14.63 12.39 18.53
CA ASP A 185 -14.25 11.49 19.64
C ASP A 185 -12.80 11.01 19.44
N THR A 186 -12.03 11.05 20.51
CA THR A 186 -10.63 10.61 20.54
C THR A 186 -10.43 9.52 21.57
N GLY A 187 -9.51 8.60 21.30
CA GLY A 187 -9.03 7.65 22.30
C GLY A 187 -8.14 8.31 23.37
N ASP A 188 -7.69 7.52 24.34
CA ASP A 188 -6.81 7.95 25.43
C ASP A 188 -5.48 8.55 24.95
N ASN A 189 -5.06 8.21 23.72
CA ASN A 189 -3.87 8.73 23.06
C ASN A 189 -4.11 10.05 22.30
N GLY A 190 -5.32 10.60 22.34
CA GLY A 190 -5.71 11.82 21.63
C GLY A 190 -5.93 11.65 20.13
N ILE A 191 -5.85 10.42 19.59
CA ILE A 191 -6.11 10.13 18.18
C ILE A 191 -7.62 9.96 17.96
N TYR A 192 -8.15 10.51 16.86
CA TYR A 192 -9.55 10.31 16.50
C TYR A 192 -9.89 8.82 16.40
N ASP A 193 -10.97 8.42 17.03
CA ASP A 193 -11.48 7.04 16.99
C ASP A 193 -11.90 6.65 15.58
N LEU A 194 -12.70 7.51 14.93
CA LEU A 194 -13.09 7.31 13.53
C LEU A 194 -11.98 7.79 12.62
N GLN A 195 -11.49 6.88 11.81
CA GLN A 195 -10.41 7.09 10.87
C GLN A 195 -10.86 6.81 9.43
N GLY A 196 -10.04 7.20 8.48
CA GLY A 196 -10.20 6.85 7.09
C GLY A 196 -8.84 6.77 6.42
N ALA A 197 -8.74 5.96 5.39
CA ALA A 197 -7.55 5.88 4.54
C ALA A 197 -7.97 5.84 3.08
N ALA A 198 -7.13 6.42 2.22
CA ALA A 198 -7.42 6.45 0.79
C ALA A 198 -6.13 6.39 -0.04
N VAL A 199 -6.24 5.80 -1.22
CA VAL A 199 -5.14 5.64 -2.18
C VAL A 199 -5.65 5.96 -3.57
N CYS A 200 -4.87 6.71 -4.34
CA CYS A 200 -5.11 6.96 -5.75
C CYS A 200 -3.91 6.47 -6.58
N ILE A 201 -4.19 5.66 -7.58
CA ILE A 201 -3.23 5.14 -8.56
C ILE A 201 -3.52 5.79 -9.91
N ASP A 202 -2.51 6.26 -10.59
CA ASP A 202 -2.55 6.65 -12.00
C ASP A 202 -2.51 5.37 -12.86
N ASN A 203 -3.54 5.13 -13.65
CA ASN A 203 -3.70 3.87 -14.38
C ASN A 203 -2.71 3.72 -15.56
N GLU A 204 -2.23 4.82 -16.13
CA GLU A 204 -1.24 4.79 -17.21
C GLU A 204 0.10 4.27 -16.70
N THR A 205 0.56 4.81 -15.57
CA THR A 205 1.87 4.48 -14.99
C THR A 205 1.82 3.33 -13.99
N GLY A 206 0.67 3.08 -13.35
CA GLY A 206 0.51 2.15 -12.23
C GLY A 206 1.08 2.69 -10.92
N LEU A 207 1.48 3.96 -10.86
CA LEU A 207 2.09 4.56 -9.69
C LEU A 207 1.05 5.22 -8.76
N VAL A 208 1.29 5.15 -7.47
CA VAL A 208 0.49 5.85 -6.46
C VAL A 208 0.78 7.33 -6.52
N THR A 209 -0.26 8.13 -6.79
CA THR A 209 -0.18 9.59 -6.93
C THR A 209 -0.69 10.34 -5.70
N ALA A 210 -1.51 9.71 -4.86
CA ALA A 210 -1.94 10.24 -3.58
C ALA A 210 -2.17 9.09 -2.57
N ILE A 211 -1.81 9.32 -1.30
CA ILE A 211 -1.98 8.36 -0.23
C ILE A 211 -2.28 9.06 1.09
N VAL A 212 -3.44 8.73 1.68
CA VAL A 212 -3.90 9.26 2.96
C VAL A 212 -4.05 8.12 3.93
N GLY A 213 -3.28 8.12 5.00
CA GLY A 213 -3.25 7.04 6.01
C GLY A 213 -4.11 7.31 7.24
N GLY A 214 -4.81 8.45 7.30
CA GLY A 214 -5.66 8.82 8.42
C GLY A 214 -6.14 10.26 8.35
N ARG A 215 -6.93 10.67 9.34
CA ARG A 215 -7.33 12.07 9.51
C ARG A 215 -6.13 12.89 9.95
N THR A 216 -6.08 14.18 9.54
CA THR A 216 -5.03 15.10 10.00
C THR A 216 -5.17 15.36 11.48
N GLN A 217 -4.09 15.10 12.22
CA GLN A 217 -3.95 15.43 13.63
C GLN A 217 -2.53 15.93 13.90
N GLU A 218 -2.40 16.81 14.89
CA GLU A 218 -1.09 17.15 15.45
C GLU A 218 -0.62 15.94 16.28
N TYR A 219 0.42 15.27 15.80
CA TYR A 219 1.02 14.12 16.46
C TYR A 219 2.53 14.17 16.34
N ASP A 220 3.22 14.01 17.47
CA ASP A 220 4.68 13.93 17.50
C ASP A 220 5.14 12.49 17.29
N GLY A 221 5.69 12.17 16.13
CA GLY A 221 6.29 10.87 15.84
C GLY A 221 5.86 10.25 14.51
N TYR A 222 6.10 8.95 14.36
CA TYR A 222 5.67 8.17 13.20
C TYR A 222 4.15 8.06 13.17
N MET A 223 3.53 8.58 12.10
CA MET A 223 2.10 8.43 11.88
C MET A 223 1.81 7.04 11.31
N PHE A 224 0.95 6.28 12.00
CA PHE A 224 0.45 5.00 11.49
C PHE A 224 -0.34 5.23 10.21
N ASN A 225 0.22 4.78 9.09
CA ASN A 225 -0.36 4.97 7.77
C ASN A 225 -1.27 3.78 7.43
N ARG A 226 -2.57 3.94 7.71
CA ARG A 226 -3.57 2.89 7.52
C ARG A 226 -3.74 2.45 6.06
N ALA A 227 -3.27 3.26 5.13
CA ALA A 227 -3.39 2.93 3.72
C ALA A 227 -2.56 1.69 3.31
N TYR A 228 -1.44 1.41 4.02
CA TYR A 228 -0.59 0.24 3.74
C TYR A 228 -0.18 -0.58 4.96
N GLN A 229 -0.41 -0.08 6.18
CA GLN A 229 -0.03 -0.77 7.42
C GLN A 229 -1.23 -1.41 8.14
N ALA A 230 -2.47 -0.97 7.84
CA ALA A 230 -3.68 -1.56 8.41
C ALA A 230 -4.29 -2.57 7.44
N TYR A 231 -4.61 -3.74 7.96
CA TYR A 231 -5.32 -4.80 7.26
C TYR A 231 -6.72 -4.92 7.83
N ARG A 232 -7.73 -4.79 6.96
CA ARG A 232 -9.15 -4.76 7.36
C ARG A 232 -9.97 -5.63 6.43
N GLN A 233 -11.01 -6.24 6.95
CA GLN A 233 -11.94 -7.01 6.12
C GLN A 233 -12.57 -6.11 5.06
N PRO A 234 -12.43 -6.44 3.75
CA PRO A 234 -12.92 -5.59 2.67
C PRO A 234 -14.43 -5.70 2.44
N GLY A 235 -15.08 -6.68 3.07
CA GLY A 235 -16.47 -7.01 2.74
C GLY A 235 -16.64 -7.24 1.23
N SER A 236 -17.78 -6.90 0.69
CA SER A 236 -18.08 -7.12 -0.72
C SER A 236 -17.19 -6.37 -1.73
N ALA A 237 -16.29 -5.48 -1.28
CA ALA A 237 -15.34 -4.83 -2.18
C ALA A 237 -14.30 -5.80 -2.75
N ILE A 238 -14.11 -6.98 -2.15
CA ILE A 238 -13.20 -8.00 -2.67
C ILE A 238 -13.79 -8.80 -3.85
N LYS A 239 -15.12 -8.84 -3.99
CA LYS A 239 -15.81 -9.70 -4.95
C LYS A 239 -15.29 -9.59 -6.40
N PRO A 240 -15.04 -8.40 -6.96
CA PRO A 240 -14.54 -8.27 -8.32
C PRO A 240 -13.22 -9.02 -8.55
N VAL A 241 -12.28 -8.88 -7.62
CA VAL A 241 -10.91 -9.42 -7.76
C VAL A 241 -10.77 -10.89 -7.32
N LEU A 242 -11.57 -11.33 -6.34
CA LEU A 242 -11.45 -12.67 -5.77
C LEU A 242 -12.46 -13.67 -6.33
N VAL A 243 -13.66 -13.21 -6.67
CA VAL A 243 -14.79 -14.09 -7.01
C VAL A 243 -15.08 -14.03 -8.50
N TYR A 244 -15.41 -12.85 -9.02
CA TYR A 244 -15.92 -12.72 -10.37
C TYR A 244 -14.84 -12.82 -11.45
N ALA A 245 -13.68 -12.15 -11.28
CA ALA A 245 -12.62 -12.23 -12.28
C ALA A 245 -12.09 -13.66 -12.45
N PRO A 246 -11.78 -14.44 -11.39
CA PRO A 246 -11.43 -15.85 -11.51
C PRO A 246 -12.52 -16.72 -12.15
N TYR A 247 -13.78 -16.46 -11.84
CA TYR A 247 -14.91 -17.23 -12.39
C TYR A 247 -15.09 -17.01 -13.90
N LEU A 248 -14.92 -15.77 -14.35
CA LEU A 248 -14.96 -15.45 -15.77
C LEU A 248 -13.75 -16.04 -16.53
N ILE A 249 -12.57 -16.14 -15.90
CA ILE A 249 -11.40 -16.86 -16.47
C ILE A 249 -11.72 -18.35 -16.68
N ALA A 250 -12.53 -18.93 -15.80
CA ALA A 250 -12.95 -20.34 -15.93
C ALA A 250 -13.94 -20.58 -17.08
N GLY A 251 -14.31 -19.54 -17.85
CA GLY A 251 -15.12 -19.65 -19.07
C GLY A 251 -16.58 -19.24 -18.88
N HIS A 252 -16.93 -18.64 -17.76
CA HIS A 252 -18.29 -18.12 -17.51
C HIS A 252 -18.49 -16.74 -18.12
N MET A 253 -19.74 -16.36 -18.38
CA MET A 253 -20.09 -15.12 -19.07
C MET A 253 -20.97 -14.21 -18.20
N PRO A 254 -20.91 -12.86 -18.35
CA PRO A 254 -21.65 -11.89 -17.54
C PRO A 254 -23.17 -12.03 -17.56
N ASP A 255 -23.75 -12.57 -18.61
CA ASP A 255 -25.19 -12.81 -18.82
C ASP A 255 -25.64 -14.20 -18.33
N GLU A 256 -24.72 -15.04 -17.88
CA GLU A 256 -25.07 -16.34 -17.31
C GLU A 256 -25.93 -16.19 -16.06
N ILE A 257 -26.94 -17.08 -15.97
CA ILE A 257 -27.94 -17.04 -14.90
C ILE A 257 -27.42 -17.78 -13.66
N ILE A 258 -27.51 -17.10 -12.52
CA ILE A 258 -27.22 -17.65 -11.20
C ILE A 258 -28.41 -17.45 -10.26
N ASP A 259 -28.61 -18.40 -9.35
CA ASP A 259 -29.74 -18.37 -8.43
C ASP A 259 -29.38 -17.66 -7.11
N ASP A 260 -30.06 -16.53 -6.85
CA ASP A 260 -30.01 -15.73 -5.61
C ASP A 260 -31.19 -16.07 -4.67
N SER A 261 -31.61 -17.32 -4.57
CA SER A 261 -32.59 -17.75 -3.60
C SER A 261 -31.99 -17.95 -2.21
N TYR A 262 -32.84 -17.86 -1.17
CA TYR A 262 -32.42 -18.13 0.22
C TYR A 262 -31.72 -19.49 0.32
N MET A 263 -30.56 -19.51 0.96
CA MET A 263 -29.73 -20.69 1.18
C MET A 263 -29.64 -21.00 2.68
N SER A 264 -30.18 -22.14 3.10
CA SER A 264 -30.09 -22.55 4.50
C SER A 264 -28.63 -22.86 4.87
N GLY A 265 -28.12 -22.20 5.89
CA GLY A 265 -26.70 -22.33 6.29
C GLY A 265 -25.72 -21.50 5.47
N GLY A 266 -26.18 -20.82 4.42
CA GLY A 266 -25.37 -19.88 3.60
C GLY A 266 -25.44 -18.44 4.09
N PRO A 267 -24.80 -17.51 3.36
CA PRO A 267 -24.82 -16.10 3.71
C PRO A 267 -26.20 -15.50 3.45
N LYS A 268 -26.54 -14.46 4.24
CA LYS A 268 -27.69 -13.60 3.94
C LYS A 268 -27.26 -12.46 3.02
N ASN A 269 -28.16 -12.03 2.12
CA ASN A 269 -28.00 -10.75 1.44
C ASN A 269 -28.17 -9.60 2.44
N VAL A 270 -27.43 -8.50 2.23
CA VAL A 270 -27.38 -7.37 3.19
C VAL A 270 -28.76 -6.71 3.38
N ASP A 271 -29.59 -6.71 2.32
CA ASP A 271 -30.94 -6.14 2.32
C ASP A 271 -32.04 -7.17 2.67
N ASP A 272 -31.66 -8.37 3.12
CA ASP A 272 -32.55 -9.53 3.35
C ASP A 272 -33.48 -9.85 2.15
N THR A 273 -33.12 -9.36 0.94
CA THR A 273 -33.90 -9.59 -0.29
C THR A 273 -33.22 -10.65 -1.14
N TYR A 274 -34.01 -11.59 -1.66
CA TYR A 274 -33.56 -12.65 -2.58
C TYR A 274 -34.23 -12.49 -3.90
N ARG A 275 -33.44 -12.42 -5.00
CA ARG A 275 -33.89 -12.02 -6.33
C ARG A 275 -34.23 -13.20 -7.25
N GLY A 276 -34.00 -14.43 -6.78
CA GLY A 276 -34.19 -15.63 -7.60
C GLY A 276 -33.15 -15.74 -8.71
N LEU A 277 -33.58 -16.06 -9.90
CA LEU A 277 -32.67 -16.20 -11.06
C LEU A 277 -32.30 -14.82 -11.61
N ILE A 278 -31.03 -14.47 -11.52
CA ILE A 278 -30.45 -13.22 -12.00
C ILE A 278 -29.20 -13.48 -12.81
N THR A 279 -28.76 -12.52 -13.62
CA THR A 279 -27.48 -12.63 -14.33
C THR A 279 -26.29 -12.42 -13.36
N LEU A 280 -25.08 -12.86 -13.74
CA LEU A 280 -23.84 -12.57 -12.99
C LEU A 280 -23.61 -11.06 -12.88
N THR A 281 -23.96 -10.30 -13.94
CA THR A 281 -23.91 -8.83 -13.94
C THR A 281 -24.78 -8.23 -12.85
N GLU A 282 -26.05 -8.67 -12.77
CA GLU A 282 -26.97 -8.23 -11.73
C GLU A 282 -26.51 -8.65 -10.33
N ALA A 283 -25.98 -9.86 -10.20
CA ALA A 283 -25.46 -10.39 -8.94
C ALA A 283 -24.29 -9.53 -8.39
N LEU A 284 -23.33 -9.13 -9.22
CA LEU A 284 -22.25 -8.21 -8.82
C LEU A 284 -22.79 -6.79 -8.60
N GLY A 285 -23.64 -6.30 -9.49
CA GLY A 285 -24.20 -4.95 -9.44
C GLY A 285 -25.10 -4.69 -8.23
N TYR A 286 -25.88 -5.69 -7.80
CA TYR A 286 -26.67 -5.66 -6.55
C TYR A 286 -25.88 -6.11 -5.33
N SER A 287 -24.65 -6.59 -5.53
CA SER A 287 -23.75 -7.04 -4.44
C SER A 287 -24.32 -8.23 -3.64
N THR A 288 -25.09 -9.11 -4.28
CA THR A 288 -25.69 -10.26 -3.59
C THR A 288 -24.64 -11.20 -3.03
N ASN A 289 -24.92 -11.82 -1.88
CA ASN A 289 -23.98 -12.68 -1.18
C ASN A 289 -24.13 -14.16 -1.58
N VAL A 290 -25.39 -14.61 -1.80
CA VAL A 290 -25.65 -16.01 -2.16
C VAL A 290 -25.00 -16.39 -3.51
N PRO A 291 -25.11 -15.60 -4.59
CA PRO A 291 -24.36 -15.84 -5.81
C PRO A 291 -22.85 -15.89 -5.63
N ALA A 292 -22.27 -14.93 -4.89
CA ALA A 292 -20.82 -14.92 -4.63
C ALA A 292 -20.35 -16.19 -3.89
N TRP A 293 -21.16 -16.68 -2.95
CA TRP A 293 -20.89 -17.93 -2.25
C TRP A 293 -20.95 -19.13 -3.19
N LYS A 294 -21.97 -19.24 -4.03
CA LYS A 294 -22.12 -20.35 -5.01
C LYS A 294 -20.98 -20.35 -6.04
N ILE A 295 -20.55 -19.16 -6.47
CA ILE A 295 -19.37 -19.04 -7.34
C ILE A 295 -18.14 -19.57 -6.61
N MET A 296 -17.95 -19.21 -5.35
CA MET A 296 -16.83 -19.69 -4.56
C MET A 296 -16.87 -21.19 -4.29
N GLU A 297 -18.06 -21.80 -4.13
CA GLU A 297 -18.22 -23.26 -4.09
C GLU A 297 -17.72 -23.93 -5.36
N SER A 298 -17.91 -23.30 -6.52
CA SER A 298 -17.43 -23.81 -7.81
C SER A 298 -15.93 -23.59 -8.01
N LEU A 299 -15.41 -22.41 -7.63
CA LEU A 299 -13.99 -22.06 -7.76
C LEU A 299 -13.09 -22.74 -6.73
N THR A 300 -13.60 -22.99 -5.56
CA THR A 300 -12.96 -23.27 -4.27
C THR A 300 -12.15 -22.08 -3.70
N PRO A 301 -12.15 -21.90 -2.37
CA PRO A 301 -11.33 -20.86 -1.72
C PRO A 301 -9.85 -20.95 -2.07
N GLU A 302 -9.28 -22.18 -2.11
CA GLU A 302 -7.89 -22.45 -2.42
C GLU A 302 -7.48 -21.96 -3.81
N THR A 303 -8.35 -22.14 -4.80
CA THR A 303 -8.11 -21.62 -6.15
C THR A 303 -8.23 -20.10 -6.20
N ALA A 304 -9.22 -19.54 -5.51
CA ALA A 304 -9.49 -18.10 -5.54
C ALA A 304 -8.36 -17.30 -4.87
N ILE A 305 -7.83 -17.74 -3.72
CA ILE A 305 -6.77 -17.01 -3.01
C ILE A 305 -5.46 -16.94 -3.79
N GLN A 306 -5.19 -17.88 -4.73
CA GLN A 306 -4.00 -17.84 -5.57
C GLN A 306 -3.90 -16.54 -6.39
N TYR A 307 -5.03 -15.93 -6.75
CA TYR A 307 -5.02 -14.64 -7.43
C TYR A 307 -4.58 -13.50 -6.50
N LEU A 308 -4.91 -13.56 -5.20
CA LEU A 308 -4.42 -12.60 -4.22
C LEU A 308 -2.93 -12.78 -3.92
N HIS A 309 -2.46 -14.02 -3.79
CA HIS A 309 -1.04 -14.34 -3.67
C HIS A 309 -0.26 -13.87 -4.91
N ALA A 310 -0.79 -14.11 -6.11
CA ALA A 310 -0.19 -13.60 -7.34
C ALA A 310 -0.09 -12.07 -7.37
N MET A 311 -0.93 -11.34 -6.64
CA MET A 311 -0.86 -9.89 -6.48
C MET A 311 -0.13 -9.45 -5.20
N ASN A 312 0.58 -10.36 -4.52
CA ASN A 312 1.37 -10.09 -3.32
C ASN A 312 0.56 -9.44 -2.16
N TYR A 313 -0.66 -9.89 -1.93
CA TYR A 313 -1.43 -9.51 -0.75
C TYR A 313 -0.78 -10.10 0.49
N ALA A 314 -0.34 -9.26 1.43
CA ALA A 314 0.63 -9.65 2.46
C ALA A 314 0.02 -10.45 3.63
N LYS A 315 -1.29 -10.37 3.85
CA LYS A 315 -1.96 -10.99 5.01
C LYS A 315 -3.06 -11.98 4.63
N ILE A 316 -2.88 -12.64 3.50
CA ILE A 316 -3.71 -13.76 3.10
C ILE A 316 -3.01 -15.03 3.57
N ASN A 317 -3.62 -15.73 4.53
CA ASN A 317 -3.07 -16.96 5.07
C ASN A 317 -3.46 -18.16 4.21
N ASP A 318 -2.61 -19.18 4.16
CA ASP A 318 -2.94 -20.45 3.51
C ASP A 318 -4.14 -21.15 4.17
N ASP A 319 -4.46 -20.82 5.42
CA ASP A 319 -5.62 -21.34 6.15
C ASP A 319 -6.96 -20.64 5.82
N GLU A 320 -6.95 -19.66 4.90
CA GLU A 320 -8.18 -18.96 4.43
C GLU A 320 -9.05 -19.84 3.52
N HIS A 321 -9.19 -21.13 3.87
CA HIS A 321 -9.99 -22.11 3.12
C HIS A 321 -11.50 -22.04 3.43
N ASN A 322 -11.95 -20.93 4.02
CA ASN A 322 -13.34 -20.80 4.40
C ASN A 322 -14.14 -20.00 3.36
N MET A 323 -15.41 -20.37 3.21
CA MET A 323 -16.31 -19.75 2.24
C MET A 323 -16.61 -18.27 2.51
N ALA A 324 -16.34 -17.77 3.74
CA ALA A 324 -16.61 -16.38 4.10
C ALA A 324 -15.75 -15.38 3.32
N ILE A 325 -14.62 -15.80 2.78
CA ILE A 325 -13.78 -14.94 1.93
C ILE A 325 -14.52 -14.46 0.67
N SER A 326 -15.51 -15.21 0.17
CA SER A 326 -16.34 -14.82 -0.96
C SER A 326 -17.12 -13.52 -0.74
N VAL A 327 -17.34 -13.17 0.52
CA VAL A 327 -18.01 -11.94 0.96
C VAL A 327 -17.08 -11.02 1.76
N GLY A 328 -15.78 -11.31 1.78
CA GLY A 328 -14.73 -10.50 2.39
C GLY A 328 -14.47 -10.77 3.88
N GLY A 329 -14.87 -11.94 4.38
CA GLY A 329 -14.63 -12.39 5.74
C GLY A 329 -13.27 -13.08 5.90
N PHE A 330 -12.19 -12.30 5.89
CA PHE A 330 -10.81 -12.76 6.08
C PHE A 330 -10.40 -12.72 7.55
N THR A 331 -9.38 -13.46 7.91
CA THR A 331 -8.77 -13.43 9.26
C THR A 331 -8.16 -12.06 9.56
N TYR A 332 -7.31 -11.54 8.67
CA TYR A 332 -6.71 -10.21 8.80
C TYR A 332 -7.35 -9.19 7.86
N GLY A 333 -7.61 -9.56 6.62
CA GLY A 333 -8.12 -8.69 5.58
C GLY A 333 -7.03 -8.12 4.67
N VAL A 334 -7.31 -6.98 4.06
CA VAL A 334 -6.47 -6.34 3.04
C VAL A 334 -6.21 -4.88 3.39
N SER A 335 -5.10 -4.33 2.89
CA SER A 335 -4.85 -2.89 2.99
C SER A 335 -5.49 -2.12 1.82
N PRO A 336 -5.78 -0.82 1.99
CA PRO A 336 -6.25 0.04 0.89
C PRO A 336 -5.32 0.04 -0.34
N VAL A 337 -4.01 -0.01 -0.14
CA VAL A 337 -3.03 -0.08 -1.24
C VAL A 337 -3.15 -1.40 -2.02
N GLU A 338 -3.28 -2.53 -1.33
CA GLU A 338 -3.47 -3.84 -1.99
C GLU A 338 -4.77 -3.88 -2.78
N LEU A 339 -5.86 -3.44 -2.17
CA LEU A 339 -7.16 -3.42 -2.87
C LEU A 339 -7.12 -2.48 -4.08
N ALA A 340 -6.46 -1.32 -3.97
CA ALA A 340 -6.26 -0.41 -5.09
C ALA A 340 -5.46 -1.05 -6.23
N ALA A 341 -4.39 -1.79 -5.91
CA ALA A 341 -3.60 -2.52 -6.89
C ALA A 341 -4.43 -3.62 -7.59
N GLY A 342 -5.29 -4.34 -6.85
CA GLY A 342 -6.20 -5.33 -7.43
C GLY A 342 -7.20 -4.70 -8.42
N TYR A 343 -7.77 -3.55 -8.08
CA TYR A 343 -8.67 -2.81 -8.98
C TYR A 343 -7.94 -2.21 -10.19
N ALA A 344 -6.74 -1.65 -9.98
CA ALA A 344 -5.90 -1.18 -11.08
C ALA A 344 -5.50 -2.32 -12.03
N THR A 345 -5.36 -3.55 -11.51
CA THR A 345 -5.12 -4.75 -12.33
C THR A 345 -6.29 -5.04 -13.26
N LEU A 346 -7.53 -4.91 -12.78
CA LEU A 346 -8.73 -5.07 -13.63
C LEU A 346 -8.81 -3.99 -14.70
N GLU A 347 -8.55 -2.73 -14.35
CA GLU A 347 -8.51 -1.62 -15.31
C GLU A 347 -7.41 -1.83 -16.37
N ASN A 348 -6.24 -2.31 -15.94
CA ASN A 348 -5.07 -2.53 -16.79
C ASN A 348 -5.12 -3.89 -17.53
N ASN A 349 -6.30 -4.32 -17.97
CA ASN A 349 -6.50 -5.54 -18.75
C ASN A 349 -5.92 -6.81 -18.09
N GLY A 350 -5.96 -6.90 -16.77
CA GLY A 350 -5.49 -8.06 -16.01
C GLY A 350 -3.99 -8.05 -15.67
N THR A 351 -3.26 -7.01 -16.04
CA THR A 351 -1.84 -6.87 -15.75
C THR A 351 -1.63 -6.19 -14.40
N TYR A 352 -1.13 -6.95 -13.43
CA TYR A 352 -0.77 -6.42 -12.11
C TYR A 352 0.55 -5.67 -12.17
N ARG A 353 0.55 -4.49 -11.54
CA ARG A 353 1.74 -3.72 -11.24
C ARG A 353 1.87 -3.58 -9.73
N LYS A 354 3.07 -3.83 -9.20
CA LYS A 354 3.33 -3.68 -7.75
C LYS A 354 3.10 -2.22 -7.33
N PRO A 355 2.21 -1.97 -6.36
CA PRO A 355 1.90 -0.60 -5.97
C PRO A 355 3.12 0.08 -5.34
N THR A 356 3.50 1.22 -5.87
CA THR A 356 4.59 2.07 -5.37
C THR A 356 4.36 3.51 -5.80
N CYS A 357 4.90 4.45 -5.04
CA CYS A 357 4.96 5.85 -5.48
C CYS A 357 6.33 6.23 -6.06
N VAL A 358 7.34 5.34 -5.96
CA VAL A 358 8.70 5.60 -6.42
C VAL A 358 8.82 5.30 -7.91
N SER A 359 9.12 6.32 -8.69
CA SER A 359 9.39 6.17 -10.13
C SER A 359 10.87 5.90 -10.42
N ARG A 360 11.77 6.48 -9.62
CA ARG A 360 13.21 6.37 -9.81
C ARG A 360 13.97 6.70 -8.54
N ILE A 361 15.13 6.06 -8.35
CA ILE A 361 16.13 6.42 -7.31
C ILE A 361 17.47 6.62 -7.99
N THR A 362 18.16 7.73 -7.69
CA THR A 362 19.54 7.96 -8.12
C THR A 362 20.48 8.07 -6.91
N ASN A 363 21.75 7.75 -7.11
CA ASN A 363 22.79 7.97 -6.10
C ASN A 363 23.27 9.44 -6.06
N SER A 364 24.22 9.75 -5.20
CA SER A 364 24.80 11.09 -5.05
C SER A 364 25.47 11.63 -6.34
N LYS A 365 25.86 10.74 -7.25
CA LYS A 365 26.45 11.11 -8.57
C LYS A 365 25.40 11.33 -9.65
N GLY A 366 24.13 11.08 -9.37
CA GLY A 366 23.02 11.17 -10.32
C GLY A 366 22.85 9.93 -11.20
N GLU A 367 23.53 8.82 -10.90
CA GLU A 367 23.38 7.55 -11.60
C GLU A 367 22.08 6.86 -11.14
N ASN A 368 21.32 6.32 -12.09
CA ASN A 368 20.10 5.56 -11.76
C ASN A 368 20.47 4.26 -11.03
N ILE A 369 19.91 4.07 -9.83
CA ILE A 369 20.00 2.84 -9.05
C ILE A 369 18.72 2.02 -9.23
N VAL A 370 17.57 2.67 -9.12
CA VAL A 370 16.26 2.06 -9.36
C VAL A 370 15.57 2.85 -10.45
N ASN A 371 15.00 2.15 -11.41
CA ASN A 371 14.12 2.73 -12.41
C ASN A 371 12.88 1.83 -12.48
N ASN A 372 11.71 2.40 -12.21
CA ASN A 372 10.44 1.67 -12.28
C ASN A 372 9.72 2.04 -13.59
N PRO A 373 9.83 1.23 -14.62
CA PRO A 373 9.19 1.49 -15.91
C PRO A 373 7.67 1.22 -15.90
N GLY A 374 7.10 0.82 -14.75
CA GLY A 374 5.70 0.41 -14.67
C GLY A 374 5.45 -0.99 -15.26
N GLU A 375 6.47 -1.82 -15.38
CA GLU A 375 6.33 -3.21 -15.82
C GLU A 375 5.44 -3.99 -14.84
N GLY A 376 4.68 -4.94 -15.39
CA GLY A 376 3.79 -5.80 -14.64
C GLY A 376 3.74 -7.19 -15.25
N TYR A 377 2.92 -8.05 -14.65
CA TYR A 377 2.66 -9.39 -15.16
C TYR A 377 1.18 -9.71 -15.13
N SER A 378 0.75 -10.61 -16.02
CA SER A 378 -0.66 -10.98 -16.15
C SER A 378 -1.10 -11.80 -14.94
N VAL A 379 -2.19 -11.38 -14.30
CA VAL A 379 -2.91 -12.10 -13.24
C VAL A 379 -4.28 -12.54 -13.73
N TYR A 380 -4.98 -11.67 -14.42
CA TYR A 380 -6.26 -12.00 -15.07
C TYR A 380 -6.09 -11.96 -16.59
N THR A 381 -6.98 -12.63 -17.30
CA THR A 381 -7.09 -12.44 -18.74
C THR A 381 -7.68 -11.06 -19.05
N LYS A 382 -7.33 -10.52 -20.21
CA LYS A 382 -7.89 -9.25 -20.68
C LYS A 382 -9.41 -9.28 -20.74
N ASP A 383 -9.99 -10.36 -21.29
CA ASP A 383 -11.43 -10.50 -21.46
C ASP A 383 -12.16 -10.55 -20.11
N ALA A 384 -11.67 -11.34 -19.15
CA ALA A 384 -12.26 -11.38 -17.80
C ALA A 384 -12.20 -10.00 -17.11
N SER A 385 -11.11 -9.26 -17.27
CA SER A 385 -10.96 -7.91 -16.72
C SER A 385 -11.97 -6.92 -17.33
N ILE A 386 -12.13 -6.96 -18.65
CA ILE A 386 -13.13 -6.14 -19.35
C ILE A 386 -14.55 -6.51 -18.91
N MET A 387 -14.86 -7.82 -18.85
CA MET A 387 -16.17 -8.30 -18.40
C MET A 387 -16.50 -7.82 -16.99
N VAL A 388 -15.57 -7.99 -16.00
CA VAL A 388 -15.78 -7.50 -14.63
C VAL A 388 -15.95 -5.98 -14.59
N THR A 389 -15.16 -5.25 -15.39
CA THR A 389 -15.28 -3.79 -15.52
C THR A 389 -16.69 -3.39 -15.96
N LYS A 390 -17.21 -4.02 -17.01
CA LYS A 390 -18.57 -3.75 -17.51
C LYS A 390 -19.66 -4.14 -16.51
N MET A 391 -19.49 -5.23 -15.77
CA MET A 391 -20.41 -5.62 -14.70
C MET A 391 -20.41 -4.58 -13.55
N MET A 392 -19.26 -4.03 -13.16
CA MET A 392 -19.17 -2.97 -12.15
C MET A 392 -19.71 -1.63 -12.69
N GLU A 393 -19.45 -1.28 -13.96
CA GLU A 393 -20.04 -0.12 -14.64
C GLU A 393 -21.57 -0.23 -14.63
N TRP A 394 -22.13 -1.41 -14.92
CA TRP A 394 -23.56 -1.68 -14.82
C TRP A 394 -24.06 -1.43 -13.38
N GLY A 395 -23.30 -1.86 -12.36
CA GLY A 395 -23.60 -1.64 -10.95
C GLY A 395 -23.71 -0.15 -10.57
N VAL A 396 -22.86 0.70 -11.19
CA VAL A 396 -22.92 2.16 -11.03
C VAL A 396 -24.12 2.75 -11.78
N ASN A 397 -24.46 2.23 -12.95
CA ASN A 397 -25.54 2.80 -13.77
C ASN A 397 -26.93 2.31 -13.34
N HIS A 398 -27.07 1.05 -12.87
CA HIS A 398 -28.37 0.39 -12.65
C HIS A 398 -28.48 -0.30 -11.28
N GLY A 399 -27.34 -0.63 -10.64
CA GLY A 399 -27.27 -1.38 -9.37
C GLY A 399 -27.36 -0.48 -8.13
N ILE A 400 -26.70 -0.94 -7.06
CA ILE A 400 -26.74 -0.25 -5.74
C ILE A 400 -25.84 0.98 -5.65
N LEU A 401 -24.96 1.23 -6.63
CA LEU A 401 -23.97 2.30 -6.61
C LEU A 401 -24.30 3.49 -7.52
N GLN A 402 -25.58 3.73 -7.85
CA GLN A 402 -25.97 4.86 -8.70
C GLN A 402 -25.49 6.22 -8.18
N LYS A 403 -25.30 6.36 -6.87
CA LYS A 403 -24.74 7.58 -6.24
C LYS A 403 -23.24 7.78 -6.56
N ALA A 404 -22.52 6.73 -6.95
CA ALA A 404 -21.12 6.82 -7.35
C ALA A 404 -20.92 7.33 -8.79
N LYS A 405 -21.99 7.42 -9.57
CA LYS A 405 -21.95 7.95 -10.94
C LYS A 405 -21.38 9.37 -10.93
N LEU A 406 -20.39 9.61 -11.82
CA LEU A 406 -19.78 10.91 -12.05
C LEU A 406 -20.41 11.55 -13.30
N GLU A 407 -20.39 12.89 -13.35
CA GLU A 407 -20.87 13.64 -14.52
C GLU A 407 -19.80 13.72 -15.62
N ASN A 408 -18.53 13.69 -15.23
CA ASN A 408 -17.38 13.94 -16.09
C ASN A 408 -16.48 12.72 -16.31
N ALA A 409 -16.84 11.55 -15.82
CA ALA A 409 -16.10 10.31 -16.08
C ALA A 409 -17.02 9.08 -16.05
N ILE A 410 -16.71 8.09 -16.87
CA ILE A 410 -17.29 6.75 -16.79
C ILE A 410 -16.49 5.95 -15.78
N VAL A 411 -17.17 5.30 -14.85
CA VAL A 411 -16.51 4.61 -13.73
C VAL A 411 -17.11 3.23 -13.48
N ALA A 412 -16.23 2.33 -13.08
CA ALA A 412 -16.55 1.01 -12.55
C ALA A 412 -16.20 0.99 -11.05
N ALA A 413 -17.16 0.63 -10.19
CA ALA A 413 -16.95 0.71 -8.75
C ALA A 413 -17.69 -0.38 -7.98
N LYS A 414 -17.18 -0.68 -6.78
CA LYS A 414 -17.78 -1.63 -5.84
C LYS A 414 -17.64 -1.15 -4.40
N SER A 415 -18.72 -1.24 -3.64
CA SER A 415 -18.73 -0.97 -2.20
C SER A 415 -18.50 -2.24 -1.38
N GLY A 416 -17.92 -2.06 -0.21
CA GLY A 416 -17.81 -3.07 0.83
C GLY A 416 -18.34 -2.53 2.16
N THR A 417 -18.99 -3.38 2.92
CA THR A 417 -19.44 -3.10 4.28
C THR A 417 -19.27 -4.39 5.07
N THR A 418 -18.60 -4.32 6.22
CA THR A 418 -18.45 -5.47 7.10
C THR A 418 -19.64 -5.60 8.04
N ASN A 419 -19.78 -6.80 8.65
CA ASN A 419 -20.78 -7.05 9.66
C ASN A 419 -20.68 -6.01 10.78
N ASP A 420 -21.82 -5.66 11.35
CA ASP A 420 -21.96 -4.66 12.40
C ASP A 420 -21.46 -3.26 12.02
N TYR A 421 -21.31 -2.98 10.72
CA TYR A 421 -20.87 -1.67 10.21
C TYR A 421 -19.56 -1.17 10.84
N LYS A 422 -18.56 -2.07 10.94
CA LYS A 422 -17.24 -1.76 11.49
C LYS A 422 -16.30 -1.13 10.48
N ASP A 423 -16.41 -1.54 9.21
CA ASP A 423 -15.62 -1.06 8.10
C ASP A 423 -16.53 -0.74 6.91
N GLY A 424 -16.27 0.39 6.28
CA GLY A 424 -16.86 0.81 5.02
C GLY A 424 -15.79 1.01 3.96
N TRP A 425 -16.02 0.48 2.75
CA TRP A 425 -15.10 0.55 1.63
C TRP A 425 -15.79 1.03 0.36
N LEU A 426 -15.10 1.84 -0.41
CA LEU A 426 -15.38 2.04 -1.81
C LEU A 426 -14.10 1.90 -2.62
N ALA A 427 -14.14 1.04 -3.62
CA ALA A 427 -13.08 0.84 -4.59
C ALA A 427 -13.64 1.03 -6.00
N GLY A 428 -12.95 1.79 -6.84
CA GLY A 428 -13.42 2.05 -8.20
C GLY A 428 -12.41 2.83 -9.02
N TYR A 429 -12.63 2.82 -10.32
CA TYR A 429 -11.73 3.43 -11.30
C TYR A 429 -12.48 4.02 -12.50
N SER A 430 -11.80 4.92 -13.17
CA SER A 430 -12.04 5.36 -14.55
C SER A 430 -10.94 4.81 -15.45
N LYS A 431 -10.85 5.28 -16.70
CA LYS A 431 -9.68 5.03 -17.55
C LYS A 431 -8.38 5.69 -17.04
N TYR A 432 -8.50 6.70 -16.17
CA TYR A 432 -7.35 7.52 -15.74
C TYR A 432 -6.84 7.15 -14.36
N TYR A 433 -7.75 6.94 -13.40
CA TYR A 433 -7.40 6.78 -11.99
C TYR A 433 -8.16 5.64 -11.33
N THR A 434 -7.45 4.90 -10.48
CA THR A 434 -8.03 3.94 -9.55
C THR A 434 -7.95 4.51 -8.14
N THR A 435 -9.09 4.63 -7.45
CA THR A 435 -9.15 5.15 -6.08
C THR A 435 -9.86 4.19 -5.15
N VAL A 436 -9.27 3.94 -3.99
CA VAL A 436 -9.86 3.14 -2.91
C VAL A 436 -9.92 3.98 -1.64
N VAL A 437 -11.07 3.93 -0.96
CA VAL A 437 -11.32 4.60 0.31
C VAL A 437 -11.82 3.59 1.33
N TRP A 438 -11.22 3.60 2.51
CA TRP A 438 -11.66 2.90 3.71
C TRP A 438 -12.04 3.90 4.80
N VAL A 439 -13.10 3.59 5.56
CA VAL A 439 -13.50 4.30 6.79
C VAL A 439 -13.84 3.28 7.86
N GLY A 440 -13.33 3.50 9.06
CA GLY A 440 -13.55 2.62 10.22
C GLY A 440 -12.81 3.11 11.46
N CYS A 441 -12.71 2.26 12.47
CA CYS A 441 -11.95 2.53 13.69
C CYS A 441 -10.76 1.57 13.80
N ASP A 442 -9.64 2.02 14.40
CA ASP A 442 -8.46 1.16 14.60
C ASP A 442 -8.82 -0.08 15.42
N GLN A 443 -9.53 0.12 16.53
CA GLN A 443 -10.20 -0.96 17.23
C GLN A 443 -11.59 -1.16 16.63
N PRO A 444 -11.86 -2.34 16.00
CA PRO A 444 -13.10 -2.56 15.27
C PRO A 444 -14.33 -2.37 16.15
N LYS A 445 -15.11 -1.33 15.90
CA LYS A 445 -16.39 -1.07 16.55
C LYS A 445 -17.44 -0.59 15.54
N SER A 446 -18.69 -0.80 15.87
CA SER A 446 -19.82 -0.36 15.05
C SER A 446 -19.86 1.16 14.96
N VAL A 447 -20.00 1.69 13.76
CA VAL A 447 -20.11 3.13 13.50
C VAL A 447 -21.46 3.43 12.89
N LEU A 448 -22.23 4.28 13.54
CA LEU A 448 -23.58 4.63 13.09
C LEU A 448 -23.55 5.27 11.69
N GLY A 449 -24.31 4.70 10.78
CA GLY A 449 -24.42 5.20 9.40
C GLY A 449 -23.23 4.85 8.51
N LEU A 450 -22.25 4.06 8.98
CA LEU A 450 -21.14 3.59 8.17
C LEU A 450 -21.60 2.48 7.22
N GLY A 451 -21.18 2.59 5.99
CA GLY A 451 -21.27 1.59 4.95
C GLY A 451 -20.52 2.07 3.73
N GLY A 452 -20.15 1.17 2.83
CA GLY A 452 -19.40 1.54 1.63
C GLY A 452 -20.11 2.57 0.74
N GLY A 453 -21.45 2.58 0.76
CA GLY A 453 -22.29 3.53 0.05
C GLY A 453 -22.53 4.87 0.77
N THR A 454 -21.83 5.16 1.87
CA THR A 454 -21.97 6.39 2.67
C THR A 454 -20.68 7.21 2.68
N PHE A 455 -19.98 7.32 3.80
CA PHE A 455 -18.76 8.15 3.90
C PHE A 455 -17.67 7.78 2.89
N PRO A 456 -17.33 6.48 2.68
CA PRO A 456 -16.35 6.13 1.66
C PRO A 456 -16.76 6.57 0.26
N LEU A 457 -18.05 6.41 -0.11
CA LEU A 457 -18.56 6.85 -1.39
C LEU A 457 -18.48 8.37 -1.54
N ASN A 458 -18.85 9.13 -0.50
CA ASN A 458 -18.80 10.59 -0.56
C ASN A 458 -17.38 11.10 -0.77
N ILE A 459 -16.39 10.53 -0.04
CA ILE A 459 -14.97 10.87 -0.18
C ILE A 459 -14.50 10.54 -1.60
N TRP A 460 -14.74 9.31 -2.04
CA TRP A 460 -14.34 8.81 -3.34
C TRP A 460 -14.93 9.67 -4.48
N LYS A 461 -16.23 9.92 -4.43
CA LYS A 461 -16.95 10.66 -5.48
C LYS A 461 -16.43 12.08 -5.61
N LYS A 462 -16.37 12.84 -4.50
CA LYS A 462 -15.89 14.22 -4.50
C LYS A 462 -14.47 14.33 -5.03
N TYR A 463 -13.61 13.40 -4.63
CA TYR A 463 -12.24 13.37 -5.10
C TYR A 463 -12.16 13.06 -6.59
N MET A 464 -12.81 11.99 -7.04
CA MET A 464 -12.81 11.58 -8.44
C MET A 464 -13.44 12.65 -9.37
N GLU A 465 -14.51 13.33 -8.96
CA GLU A 465 -15.09 14.43 -9.75
C GLU A 465 -14.08 15.53 -10.02
N ILE A 466 -13.33 15.96 -9.00
CA ILE A 466 -12.37 17.06 -9.13
C ILE A 466 -11.14 16.66 -9.95
N ILE A 467 -10.56 15.49 -9.72
CA ILE A 467 -9.36 15.07 -10.46
C ILE A 467 -9.62 14.71 -11.92
N HIS A 468 -10.90 14.62 -12.32
CA HIS A 468 -11.31 14.42 -13.71
C HIS A 468 -11.73 15.72 -14.42
N GLU A 469 -11.67 16.87 -13.75
CA GLU A 469 -11.96 18.15 -14.39
C GLU A 469 -11.02 18.42 -15.56
N GLY A 470 -11.59 18.61 -16.74
CA GLY A 470 -10.86 18.89 -17.98
C GLY A 470 -10.27 17.66 -18.68
N LEU A 471 -10.43 16.46 -18.14
CA LEU A 471 -10.05 15.22 -18.85
C LEU A 471 -11.13 14.82 -19.86
N PRO A 472 -10.74 14.22 -21.01
CA PRO A 472 -11.70 13.66 -21.95
C PRO A 472 -12.57 12.57 -21.31
N LEU A 473 -13.81 12.46 -21.77
CA LEU A 473 -14.66 11.34 -21.39
C LEU A 473 -14.21 10.10 -22.18
N GLU A 474 -13.71 9.09 -21.49
CA GLU A 474 -13.30 7.82 -22.09
C GLU A 474 -14.15 6.66 -21.61
N GLU A 475 -14.54 5.79 -22.54
CA GLU A 475 -15.33 4.59 -22.28
C GLU A 475 -14.41 3.40 -22.01
N PHE A 476 -14.88 2.46 -21.19
CA PHE A 476 -14.23 1.17 -21.07
C PHE A 476 -14.48 0.33 -22.34
N PRO A 477 -13.49 -0.47 -22.75
CA PRO A 477 -13.68 -1.35 -23.90
C PRO A 477 -14.83 -2.35 -23.66
N ASP A 478 -15.51 -2.72 -24.73
CA ASP A 478 -16.49 -3.79 -24.70
C ASP A 478 -15.79 -5.14 -24.91
N TYR A 479 -16.26 -6.18 -24.21
CA TYR A 479 -15.84 -7.54 -24.51
C TYR A 479 -16.56 -8.00 -25.81
N GLN A 480 -15.81 -8.69 -26.67
CA GLN A 480 -16.38 -9.29 -27.85
C GLN A 480 -17.04 -10.61 -27.46
N ASP A 481 -18.35 -10.68 -27.65
CA ASP A 481 -19.07 -11.94 -27.52
C ASP A 481 -18.61 -12.85 -28.67
N ASN A 482 -17.71 -13.78 -28.37
CA ASN A 482 -17.32 -14.83 -29.28
C ASN A 482 -18.45 -15.88 -29.34
N ALA A 483 -19.69 -15.42 -29.60
CA ALA A 483 -20.76 -16.29 -30.02
C ALA A 483 -20.26 -16.99 -31.27
N VAL A 484 -19.95 -18.26 -31.15
CA VAL A 484 -19.53 -19.15 -32.24
C VAL A 484 -20.47 -18.97 -33.39
N ASP A 485 -20.05 -18.23 -34.41
CA ASP A 485 -20.73 -18.13 -35.66
C ASP A 485 -20.65 -19.50 -36.38
N ASN A 486 -21.56 -20.39 -36.03
CA ASN A 486 -21.68 -21.72 -36.61
C ASN A 486 -22.15 -21.69 -38.07
N ASN A 487 -21.74 -20.67 -38.84
CA ASN A 487 -22.12 -20.58 -40.22
C ASN A 487 -21.05 -19.95 -41.12
N SER A 488 -19.88 -20.58 -41.24
CA SER A 488 -19.07 -20.52 -42.47
C SER A 488 -18.00 -21.61 -42.42
N GLY A 489 -18.23 -22.69 -43.15
CA GLY A 489 -17.19 -23.61 -43.50
C GLY A 489 -16.16 -22.90 -44.39
N ASP A 490 -14.97 -22.77 -43.91
CA ASP A 490 -13.74 -22.86 -44.70
C ASP A 490 -12.56 -23.11 -43.76
N ILE A 491 -12.04 -24.31 -43.90
CA ILE A 491 -10.88 -24.83 -43.19
C ILE A 491 -9.64 -24.18 -43.80
N HIS A 492 -8.98 -23.29 -43.07
CA HIS A 492 -7.55 -23.06 -43.25
C HIS A 492 -6.83 -23.30 -41.92
N ASP A 493 -6.11 -24.44 -41.92
CA ASP A 493 -5.14 -24.81 -40.90
C ASP A 493 -4.01 -23.75 -40.84
N GLU A 494 -4.04 -22.91 -39.83
CA GLU A 494 -2.82 -22.28 -39.30
C GLU A 494 -2.78 -22.56 -37.79
N LYS A 495 -1.92 -23.52 -37.46
CA LYS A 495 -1.56 -23.82 -36.07
C LYS A 495 -0.66 -22.69 -35.54
N GLU A 496 -1.22 -21.70 -34.89
CA GLU A 496 -0.50 -20.94 -33.89
C GLU A 496 -0.64 -21.63 -32.55
N THR A 497 0.47 -22.20 -32.10
CA THR A 497 0.59 -22.77 -30.76
C THR A 497 0.74 -21.63 -29.76
N GLU A 498 -0.36 -21.15 -29.22
CA GLU A 498 -0.32 -20.37 -27.96
C GLU A 498 0.05 -21.30 -26.82
N THR A 499 1.30 -21.17 -26.38
CA THR A 499 1.76 -21.78 -25.13
C THR A 499 1.23 -20.97 -23.96
N HIS A 500 0.17 -21.47 -23.32
CA HIS A 500 -0.16 -21.03 -21.97
C HIS A 500 1.03 -21.26 -21.05
N PRO A 501 1.45 -20.30 -20.23
CA PRO A 501 2.39 -20.59 -19.15
C PRO A 501 1.66 -21.45 -18.13
N GLY A 502 1.81 -22.77 -18.29
CA GLY A 502 1.37 -23.71 -17.27
C GLY A 502 2.21 -23.48 -16.02
N TRP A 503 1.54 -23.38 -14.91
CA TRP A 503 2.14 -23.47 -13.58
C TRP A 503 2.79 -24.85 -13.45
N HIS A 504 4.12 -24.89 -13.59
CA HIS A 504 4.88 -26.07 -13.28
C HIS A 504 5.14 -26.10 -11.78
N GLY A 505 4.31 -26.83 -11.06
CA GLY A 505 4.67 -27.38 -9.76
C GLY A 505 5.99 -28.14 -9.89
N GLY A 506 6.90 -27.92 -8.94
CA GLY A 506 8.24 -28.46 -8.94
C GLY A 506 8.26 -29.97 -9.16
N GLY A 507 8.92 -30.37 -10.22
CA GLY A 507 9.19 -31.78 -10.51
C GLY A 507 10.16 -32.33 -9.49
N THR A 508 9.73 -33.34 -8.76
CA THR A 508 10.61 -34.23 -8.02
C THR A 508 11.56 -34.95 -9.01
N PRO A 509 12.87 -34.97 -8.74
CA PRO A 509 13.76 -35.80 -9.54
C PRO A 509 13.54 -37.29 -9.21
N ASN A 510 13.22 -38.06 -10.23
CA ASN A 510 13.30 -39.51 -10.18
C ASN A 510 14.72 -39.94 -9.83
N ILE A 511 14.91 -40.57 -8.67
CA ILE A 511 16.10 -41.39 -8.37
C ILE A 511 15.68 -42.84 -8.49
N SER A 512 16.29 -43.52 -9.47
CA SER A 512 16.20 -44.93 -9.71
C SER A 512 16.84 -45.74 -8.58
N ASP A 513 16.23 -46.89 -8.31
CA ASP A 513 16.59 -47.98 -7.41
C ASP A 513 18.08 -48.27 -7.25
N GLY A 514 18.47 -48.56 -6.00
CA GLY A 514 19.73 -49.21 -5.69
C GLY A 514 20.01 -49.33 -4.19
N ASP A 515 19.72 -50.52 -3.66
CA ASP A 515 20.32 -51.15 -2.48
C ASP A 515 19.94 -50.72 -1.06
N THR A 516 19.08 -51.52 -0.42
CA THR A 516 19.05 -51.76 1.04
C THR A 516 20.36 -52.43 1.53
N PRO A 517 20.81 -52.24 2.79
CA PRO A 517 20.39 -53.15 3.83
C PRO A 517 20.26 -52.62 5.29
N HIS A 518 19.40 -53.35 6.00
CA HIS A 518 19.42 -53.70 7.44
C HIS A 518 19.18 -52.67 8.55
N GLY A 519 18.09 -52.97 9.24
CA GLY A 519 17.50 -52.46 10.41
C GLY A 519 18.36 -52.46 11.69
N VAL A 520 17.93 -51.62 12.63
CA VAL A 520 18.01 -51.86 14.08
C VAL A 520 16.75 -51.28 14.73
N ASP A 521 16.06 -52.19 15.38
CA ASP A 521 14.92 -51.97 16.30
C ASP A 521 15.46 -51.48 17.66
N VAL A 522 14.91 -50.43 18.24
CA VAL A 522 14.93 -50.20 19.71
C VAL A 522 13.65 -49.52 20.15
N SER A 523 12.80 -50.35 20.75
CA SER A 523 11.69 -49.95 21.62
C SER A 523 12.18 -49.33 22.91
N GLY A 524 11.48 -48.28 23.41
CA GLY A 524 11.71 -47.75 24.77
C GLY A 524 10.70 -46.70 25.20
N ARG A 525 9.74 -47.10 26.01
CA ARG A 525 8.70 -46.37 26.73
C ARG A 525 9.25 -45.23 27.59
N GLY A 526 8.42 -44.22 27.82
CA GLY A 526 8.55 -43.33 28.96
C GLY A 526 7.57 -42.12 28.96
N ASP A 527 6.39 -42.37 29.48
CA ASP A 527 5.44 -41.35 29.92
C ASP A 527 6.09 -40.39 30.96
N LYS A 528 5.87 -39.11 30.80
CA LYS A 528 5.76 -38.17 31.95
C LYS A 528 4.93 -36.94 31.57
N ASP A 529 3.78 -36.85 32.19
CA ASP A 529 2.96 -35.65 32.34
C ASP A 529 3.79 -34.49 32.91
N VAL A 530 3.68 -33.32 32.31
CA VAL A 530 4.03 -32.03 32.96
C VAL A 530 2.89 -31.05 32.72
N ASP A 531 2.24 -30.72 33.81
CA ASP A 531 1.28 -29.65 34.03
C ASP A 531 1.92 -28.30 33.67
N VAL A 532 1.26 -27.51 32.79
CA VAL A 532 1.59 -26.10 32.54
C VAL A 532 0.34 -25.25 32.73
N SER A 533 0.06 -24.95 33.96
CA SER A 533 -0.74 -23.79 34.35
C SER A 533 0.19 -22.60 34.60
N GLY A 534 0.08 -21.57 33.79
CA GLY A 534 0.55 -20.23 34.13
C GLY A 534 1.71 -19.70 33.29
N MET A 535 1.38 -18.89 32.27
CA MET A 535 2.18 -17.72 31.95
C MET A 535 1.30 -16.71 31.18
N GLY A 536 1.24 -15.53 31.77
CA GLY A 536 0.41 -14.43 31.35
C GLY A 536 0.92 -13.72 30.09
N ASP A 537 0.00 -12.95 29.57
CA ASP A 537 0.15 -11.96 28.53
C ASP A 537 1.48 -11.21 28.60
N LYS A 538 2.20 -11.21 27.50
CA LYS A 538 3.24 -10.21 27.22
C LYS A 538 2.86 -9.47 25.96
N ASP A 539 2.40 -8.23 26.20
CA ASP A 539 2.30 -7.19 25.20
C ASP A 539 3.59 -7.05 24.42
N TYR A 540 3.52 -7.21 23.11
CA TYR A 540 4.60 -6.81 22.21
C TYR A 540 4.36 -5.38 21.74
N ASP A 541 5.07 -4.48 22.40
CA ASP A 541 5.20 -3.07 22.03
C ASP A 541 6.07 -2.96 20.75
N TYR A 542 5.46 -2.59 19.62
CA TYR A 542 6.20 -2.27 18.39
C TYR A 542 6.74 -0.84 18.52
N ARG A 543 7.98 -0.71 19.00
CA ARG A 543 8.81 0.47 18.82
C ARG A 543 9.98 0.11 17.93
N GLY A 544 9.96 0.68 16.70
CA GLY A 544 11.06 0.61 15.73
C GLY A 544 10.65 1.27 14.43
#